data_100345969c39a1bcca6335d7889436fa
#
_entry.id   100345969c39a1bcca6335d7889436fa
#
_cell.length_a   1.000
_cell.length_b   1.000
_cell.length_c   1.000
_cell.angle_alpha   90.00
_cell.angle_beta   90.00
_cell.angle_gamma   90.00
#
_symmetry.space_group_name_H-M   'P 1'
#
loop_
_entity.id
_entity.type
_entity.pdbx_description
1 polymer ?
#
loop_
_entity_poly.entity_id
_entity_poly.type
_entity_poly.pdbx_seq_one_letter_code
_entity_poly.pdbx_strand_id
1 'polypeptide(L)'
;DDGGGNIIMSTYSKPLYDNRGELFAIFIASISLTQFTDTISLLKPYPSSYTYLISRNGSFLTHADRDKIMNETIFSEAFATENHSQEQIGREMLAGHTGTIRFDNQGNDSYAFYTTIPQIGWSVCTVCPSRIILQELDNTSRKIIYTFLGGILILLLIVYSIIRRLVRPLEKFSESRSEERR
;
A
#
# COMPACT_ATOMS: atom_id res chain seq x y z
N ASP A 1 -23.93 21.04 -15.17
CA ASP A 1 -23.66 22.47 -15.23
C ASP A 1 -22.91 22.78 -16.54
N ASP A 2 -23.60 23.36 -17.51
CA ASP A 2 -23.11 23.59 -18.88
C ASP A 2 -22.07 24.73 -19.01
N GLY A 3 -21.54 25.20 -17.92
CA GLY A 3 -20.61 26.34 -17.90
C GLY A 3 -19.13 26.00 -18.12
N GLY A 4 -18.73 24.75 -18.20
CA GLY A 4 -17.33 24.34 -18.19
C GLY A 4 -16.88 23.32 -19.24
N GLY A 5 -17.69 23.08 -20.28
CA GLY A 5 -17.33 22.16 -21.35
C GLY A 5 -16.97 20.76 -20.84
N ASN A 6 -17.91 19.86 -20.70
CA ASN A 6 -17.76 18.40 -20.39
C ASN A 6 -16.79 18.03 -19.24
N ILE A 7 -16.52 18.96 -18.32
CA ILE A 7 -15.66 18.69 -17.14
C ILE A 7 -16.55 18.34 -15.95
N ILE A 8 -16.40 17.12 -15.44
CA ILE A 8 -17.08 16.68 -14.21
C ILE A 8 -16.43 17.38 -13.03
N MET A 9 -17.24 18.12 -12.24
CA MET A 9 -16.77 18.86 -11.07
C MET A 9 -17.52 18.43 -9.80
N SER A 10 -16.82 18.40 -8.69
CA SER A 10 -17.42 18.35 -7.35
C SER A 10 -17.48 19.75 -6.78
N THR A 11 -18.65 20.18 -6.34
CA THR A 11 -18.88 21.54 -5.82
C THR A 11 -19.23 21.48 -4.34
N TYR A 12 -18.45 22.18 -3.53
CA TYR A 12 -18.76 22.45 -2.13
C TYR A 12 -19.42 23.83 -2.01
N SER A 13 -20.53 23.91 -1.31
CA SER A 13 -21.21 25.16 -1.02
C SER A 13 -21.44 25.33 0.49
N LYS A 14 -21.21 26.54 0.98
CA LYS A 14 -21.42 26.88 2.40
C LYS A 14 -22.17 28.21 2.48
N PRO A 15 -23.38 28.25 3.09
CA PRO A 15 -24.07 29.51 3.36
C PRO A 15 -23.35 30.32 4.44
N LEU A 16 -23.24 31.59 4.24
CA LEU A 16 -22.71 32.56 5.19
C LEU A 16 -23.88 33.44 5.67
N TYR A 17 -24.01 33.58 6.96
CA TYR A 17 -25.08 34.34 7.62
C TYR A 17 -24.50 35.62 8.25
N ASP A 18 -25.29 36.67 8.24
CA ASP A 18 -24.94 37.91 8.92
C ASP A 18 -25.14 37.81 10.45
N ASN A 19 -24.86 38.92 11.17
CA ASN A 19 -25.02 38.98 12.63
C ASN A 19 -26.50 38.89 13.09
N ARG A 20 -27.45 38.98 12.15
CA ARG A 20 -28.88 38.84 12.38
C ARG A 20 -29.41 37.46 12.05
N GLY A 21 -28.54 36.56 11.54
CA GLY A 21 -28.91 35.23 11.12
C GLY A 21 -29.54 35.19 9.70
N GLU A 22 -29.46 36.26 8.93
CA GLU A 22 -29.95 36.29 7.56
C GLU A 22 -28.86 35.84 6.60
N LEU A 23 -29.27 35.13 5.51
CA LEU A 23 -28.33 34.65 4.49
C LEU A 23 -27.69 35.86 3.80
N PHE A 24 -26.39 36.04 4.01
CA PHE A 24 -25.61 37.14 3.44
C PHE A 24 -24.96 36.76 2.12
N ALA A 25 -24.39 35.52 2.04
CA ALA A 25 -23.69 35.05 0.87
C ALA A 25 -23.63 33.51 0.86
N ILE A 26 -23.28 32.94 -0.29
CA ILE A 26 -22.95 31.51 -0.42
C ILE A 26 -21.52 31.42 -0.94
N PHE A 27 -20.66 30.80 -0.15
CA PHE A 27 -19.31 30.42 -0.60
C PHE A 27 -19.40 29.15 -1.43
N ILE A 28 -18.84 29.20 -2.63
CA ILE A 28 -18.81 28.05 -3.56
C ILE A 28 -17.35 27.76 -3.95
N ALA A 29 -16.96 26.50 -3.83
CA ALA A 29 -15.68 26.00 -4.30
C ALA A 29 -15.89 24.76 -5.15
N SER A 30 -15.39 24.76 -6.38
CA SER A 30 -15.50 23.63 -7.31
C SER A 30 -14.14 23.04 -7.62
N ILE A 31 -14.06 21.70 -7.63
CA ILE A 31 -12.86 20.94 -7.96
C ILE A 31 -13.16 20.07 -9.18
N SER A 32 -12.33 20.15 -10.20
CA SER A 32 -12.40 19.23 -11.34
C SER A 32 -12.01 17.82 -10.91
N LEU A 33 -12.93 16.86 -11.05
CA LEU A 33 -12.67 15.46 -10.72
C LEU A 33 -11.61 14.84 -11.62
N THR A 34 -11.50 15.32 -12.87
CA THR A 34 -10.45 14.86 -13.79
C THR A 34 -9.07 15.26 -13.30
N GLN A 35 -8.86 16.54 -12.95
CA GLN A 35 -7.57 17.01 -12.40
C GLN A 35 -7.28 16.36 -11.04
N PHE A 36 -8.31 16.13 -10.25
CA PHE A 36 -8.17 15.44 -8.97
C PHE A 36 -7.76 13.99 -9.16
N THR A 37 -8.34 13.29 -10.15
CA THR A 37 -7.94 11.93 -10.54
C THR A 37 -6.47 11.89 -10.96
N ASP A 38 -6.01 12.84 -11.77
CA ASP A 38 -4.62 12.91 -12.18
C ASP A 38 -3.68 13.07 -10.97
N THR A 39 -4.04 13.91 -10.02
CA THR A 39 -3.28 14.08 -8.77
C THR A 39 -3.26 12.81 -7.92
N ILE A 40 -4.41 12.17 -7.72
CA ILE A 40 -4.52 10.92 -6.95
C ILE A 40 -3.79 9.77 -7.65
N SER A 41 -3.80 9.73 -8.98
CA SER A 41 -3.10 8.68 -9.75
C SER A 41 -1.57 8.75 -9.62
N LEU A 42 -1.02 9.88 -9.17
CA LEU A 42 0.41 9.99 -8.80
C LEU A 42 0.71 9.34 -7.45
N LEU A 43 -0.29 9.14 -6.59
CA LEU A 43 -0.16 8.45 -5.31
C LEU A 43 -0.16 6.94 -5.52
N LYS A 44 0.92 6.43 -6.10
CA LYS A 44 1.15 5.00 -6.33
C LYS A 44 2.22 4.53 -5.36
N PRO A 45 1.87 3.89 -4.24
CA PRO A 45 2.86 3.33 -3.31
C PRO A 45 3.73 2.26 -3.99
N TYR A 46 3.18 1.59 -5.02
CA TYR A 46 3.89 0.58 -5.83
C TYR A 46 3.56 0.76 -7.32
N PRO A 47 4.45 0.32 -8.23
CA PRO A 47 4.31 0.54 -9.68
C PRO A 47 2.99 0.09 -10.31
N SER A 48 2.39 -1.01 -9.80
CA SER A 48 1.12 -1.56 -10.31
C SER A 48 -0.05 -1.34 -9.36
N SER A 49 0.10 -0.48 -8.36
CA SER A 49 -1.00 -0.08 -7.49
C SER A 49 -1.82 1.02 -8.15
N TYR A 50 -3.09 1.10 -7.79
CA TYR A 50 -3.94 2.22 -8.14
C TYR A 50 -4.79 2.64 -6.95
N THR A 51 -5.16 3.92 -6.94
CA THR A 51 -5.97 4.50 -5.86
C THR A 51 -7.24 5.08 -6.47
N TYR A 52 -8.36 4.84 -5.82
CA TYR A 52 -9.63 5.44 -6.16
C TYR A 52 -10.32 6.04 -4.94
N LEU A 53 -11.23 6.99 -5.18
CA LEU A 53 -12.08 7.56 -4.17
C LEU A 53 -13.53 7.29 -4.50
N ILE A 54 -14.31 7.05 -3.46
CA ILE A 54 -15.77 6.96 -3.55
C ILE A 54 -16.44 8.03 -2.68
N SER A 55 -17.59 8.47 -3.14
CA SER A 55 -18.48 9.35 -2.40
C SER A 55 -19.28 8.57 -1.35
N ARG A 56 -20.10 9.28 -0.56
CA ARG A 56 -20.97 8.69 0.46
C ARG A 56 -21.99 7.68 -0.08
N ASN A 57 -22.35 7.75 -1.34
CA ASN A 57 -23.26 6.80 -1.99
C ASN A 57 -22.53 5.70 -2.76
N GLY A 58 -21.20 5.64 -2.68
CA GLY A 58 -20.38 4.62 -3.33
C GLY A 58 -20.01 4.92 -4.78
N SER A 59 -20.39 6.09 -5.35
CA SER A 59 -19.99 6.47 -6.71
C SER A 59 -18.50 6.79 -6.76
N PHE A 60 -17.84 6.36 -7.83
CA PHE A 60 -16.45 6.68 -8.06
C PHE A 60 -16.27 8.17 -8.33
N LEU A 61 -15.49 8.84 -7.50
CA LEU A 61 -15.07 10.24 -7.68
C LEU A 61 -13.76 10.32 -8.45
N THR A 62 -12.87 9.36 -8.22
CA THR A 62 -11.64 9.14 -8.99
C THR A 62 -11.47 7.66 -9.22
N HIS A 63 -10.97 7.28 -10.39
CA HIS A 63 -10.66 5.89 -10.72
C HIS A 63 -9.59 5.82 -11.81
N ALA A 64 -8.84 4.71 -11.89
CA ALA A 64 -7.84 4.49 -12.96
C ALA A 64 -8.50 4.45 -14.34
N ASP A 65 -9.68 3.86 -14.42
CA ASP A 65 -10.57 3.91 -15.58
C ASP A 65 -11.47 5.15 -15.44
N ARG A 66 -11.30 6.11 -16.33
CA ARG A 66 -12.02 7.39 -16.31
C ARG A 66 -13.51 7.25 -16.62
N ASP A 67 -13.89 6.23 -17.38
CA ASP A 67 -15.29 6.01 -17.76
C ASP A 67 -16.18 5.63 -16.57
N LYS A 68 -15.57 5.13 -15.49
CA LYS A 68 -16.28 4.81 -14.25
C LYS A 68 -16.56 6.02 -13.36
N ILE A 69 -15.85 7.14 -13.57
CA ILE A 69 -16.00 8.34 -12.72
C ILE A 69 -17.41 8.90 -12.89
N MET A 70 -18.16 8.94 -11.78
CA MET A 70 -19.57 9.36 -11.67
C MET A 70 -20.59 8.51 -12.47
N ASN A 71 -20.13 7.54 -13.26
CA ASN A 71 -21.00 6.64 -14.03
C ASN A 71 -21.27 5.31 -13.34
N GLU A 72 -20.32 4.87 -12.50
CA GLU A 72 -20.43 3.61 -11.78
C GLU A 72 -20.25 3.81 -10.26
N THR A 73 -20.67 2.80 -9.53
CA THR A 73 -20.47 2.68 -8.10
C THR A 73 -19.61 1.45 -7.81
N ILE A 74 -18.99 1.40 -6.65
CA ILE A 74 -18.26 0.21 -6.21
C ILE A 74 -19.15 -1.03 -6.14
N PHE A 75 -20.45 -0.85 -5.91
CA PHE A 75 -21.44 -1.93 -5.87
C PHE A 75 -21.87 -2.41 -7.27
N SER A 76 -22.03 -1.48 -8.24
CA SER A 76 -22.33 -1.87 -9.62
C SER A 76 -21.19 -2.64 -10.25
N GLU A 77 -19.96 -2.25 -9.96
CA GLU A 77 -18.76 -2.98 -10.40
C GLU A 77 -18.65 -4.35 -9.72
N ALA A 78 -18.86 -4.41 -8.40
CA ALA A 78 -18.85 -5.67 -7.65
C ALA A 78 -19.92 -6.65 -8.16
N PHE A 79 -21.11 -6.16 -8.51
CA PHE A 79 -22.18 -6.95 -9.07
C PHE A 79 -21.85 -7.46 -10.49
N ALA A 80 -21.30 -6.59 -11.33
CA ALA A 80 -20.93 -6.93 -12.71
C ALA A 80 -19.80 -7.98 -12.77
N THR A 81 -18.92 -7.99 -11.76
CA THR A 81 -17.79 -8.91 -11.67
C THR A 81 -18.04 -10.10 -10.73
N GLU A 82 -19.25 -10.22 -10.15
CA GLU A 82 -19.62 -11.21 -9.13
C GLU A 82 -18.62 -11.24 -7.93
N ASN A 83 -18.03 -10.09 -7.60
CA ASN A 83 -16.96 -10.00 -6.61
C ASN A 83 -17.50 -9.60 -5.23
N HIS A 84 -17.86 -10.58 -4.43
CA HIS A 84 -18.37 -10.37 -3.06
C HIS A 84 -17.37 -9.65 -2.15
N SER A 85 -16.06 -9.84 -2.35
CA SER A 85 -15.05 -9.15 -1.55
C SER A 85 -15.00 -7.66 -1.87
N GLN A 86 -15.20 -7.28 -3.12
CA GLN A 86 -15.29 -5.87 -3.52
C GLN A 86 -16.58 -5.21 -2.96
N GLU A 87 -17.68 -5.94 -2.94
CA GLU A 87 -18.91 -5.49 -2.27
C GLU A 87 -18.67 -5.25 -0.78
N GLN A 88 -17.97 -6.17 -0.10
CA GLN A 88 -17.59 -6.02 1.30
C GLN A 88 -16.72 -4.78 1.53
N ILE A 89 -15.70 -4.54 0.68
CA ILE A 89 -14.86 -3.34 0.73
C ILE A 89 -15.74 -2.09 0.65
N GLY A 90 -16.68 -2.06 -0.29
CA GLY A 90 -17.62 -0.94 -0.43
C GLY A 90 -18.45 -0.68 0.82
N ARG A 91 -18.99 -1.73 1.44
CA ARG A 91 -19.77 -1.63 2.69
C ARG A 91 -18.92 -1.09 3.85
N GLU A 92 -17.71 -1.59 4.03
CA GLU A 92 -16.77 -1.12 5.07
C GLU A 92 -16.37 0.35 4.86
N MET A 93 -16.10 0.73 3.61
CA MET A 93 -15.77 2.12 3.27
C MET A 93 -16.93 3.06 3.56
N LEU A 94 -18.16 2.70 3.22
CA LEU A 94 -19.35 3.53 3.50
C LEU A 94 -19.70 3.58 4.99
N ALA A 95 -19.39 2.52 5.73
CA ALA A 95 -19.54 2.51 7.19
C ALA A 95 -18.50 3.40 7.91
N GLY A 96 -17.52 3.94 7.18
CA GLY A 96 -16.49 4.80 7.75
C GLY A 96 -15.33 4.05 8.39
N HIS A 97 -15.20 2.77 8.11
CA HIS A 97 -14.13 1.95 8.66
C HIS A 97 -12.81 2.14 7.93
N THR A 98 -11.72 1.84 8.62
CA THR A 98 -10.37 1.74 8.05
C THR A 98 -9.91 0.30 8.16
N GLY A 99 -9.37 -0.24 7.08
CA GLY A 99 -8.96 -1.64 7.09
C GLY A 99 -8.21 -2.08 5.85
N THR A 100 -7.99 -3.40 5.81
CA THR A 100 -7.35 -4.09 4.69
C THR A 100 -8.11 -5.37 4.40
N ILE A 101 -8.46 -5.58 3.15
CA ILE A 101 -9.13 -6.80 2.68
C ILE A 101 -8.32 -7.36 1.51
N ARG A 102 -8.07 -8.67 1.55
CA ARG A 102 -7.51 -9.41 0.43
C ARG A 102 -8.64 -9.86 -0.48
N PHE A 103 -8.53 -9.63 -1.78
CA PHE A 103 -9.56 -9.96 -2.75
C PHE A 103 -8.95 -10.31 -4.12
N ASP A 104 -9.73 -10.99 -4.91
CA ASP A 104 -9.39 -11.24 -6.31
C ASP A 104 -9.80 -10.05 -7.17
N ASN A 105 -8.82 -9.36 -7.73
CA ASN A 105 -9.01 -8.27 -8.67
C ASN A 105 -8.84 -8.80 -10.09
N GLN A 106 -9.91 -9.31 -10.69
CA GLN A 106 -9.93 -9.83 -12.06
C GLN A 106 -8.86 -10.91 -12.33
N GLY A 107 -8.77 -11.90 -11.45
CA GLY A 107 -7.78 -12.98 -11.53
C GLY A 107 -6.43 -12.63 -10.93
N ASN A 108 -6.26 -11.44 -10.34
CA ASN A 108 -5.06 -11.01 -9.65
C ASN A 108 -5.33 -10.87 -8.16
N ASP A 109 -4.72 -11.72 -7.37
CA ASP A 109 -4.76 -11.63 -5.92
C ASP A 109 -4.17 -10.29 -5.45
N SER A 110 -4.98 -9.50 -4.75
CA SER A 110 -4.67 -8.11 -4.41
C SER A 110 -5.12 -7.77 -2.98
N TYR A 111 -4.48 -6.76 -2.41
CA TYR A 111 -4.89 -6.15 -1.15
C TYR A 111 -5.53 -4.79 -1.43
N ALA A 112 -6.69 -4.55 -0.85
CA ALA A 112 -7.33 -3.25 -0.76
C ALA A 112 -7.07 -2.63 0.61
N PHE A 113 -6.44 -1.48 0.64
CA PHE A 113 -6.24 -0.66 1.84
C PHE A 113 -7.20 0.51 1.77
N TYR A 114 -8.13 0.61 2.71
CA TYR A 114 -9.16 1.63 2.67
C TYR A 114 -9.26 2.40 3.97
N THR A 115 -9.65 3.67 3.83
CA THR A 115 -9.94 4.57 4.95
C THR A 115 -10.94 5.64 4.53
N THR A 116 -11.62 6.21 5.49
CA THR A 116 -12.60 7.29 5.25
C THR A 116 -12.01 8.64 5.64
N ILE A 117 -12.38 9.67 4.89
CA ILE A 117 -12.08 11.08 5.20
C ILE A 117 -13.30 11.68 5.91
N PRO A 118 -13.31 11.75 7.26
CA PRO A 118 -14.53 12.04 8.02
C PRO A 118 -15.14 13.40 7.69
N GLN A 119 -14.30 14.41 7.38
CA GLN A 119 -14.73 15.79 7.16
C GLN A 119 -15.66 15.95 5.96
N ILE A 120 -15.47 15.13 4.92
CA ILE A 120 -16.25 15.21 3.68
C ILE A 120 -17.08 13.94 3.46
N GLY A 121 -16.80 12.87 4.20
CA GLY A 121 -17.47 11.57 4.10
C GLY A 121 -17.15 10.84 2.80
N TRP A 122 -15.99 11.10 2.22
CA TRP A 122 -15.44 10.33 1.12
C TRP A 122 -14.55 9.23 1.67
N SER A 123 -14.40 8.17 0.91
CA SER A 123 -13.49 7.09 1.27
C SER A 123 -12.47 6.86 0.18
N VAL A 124 -11.24 6.63 0.57
CA VAL A 124 -10.12 6.33 -0.32
C VAL A 124 -9.77 4.85 -0.20
N CYS A 125 -9.49 4.21 -1.32
CA CYS A 125 -8.98 2.86 -1.37
C CYS A 125 -7.79 2.77 -2.31
N THR A 126 -6.73 2.11 -1.86
CA THR A 126 -5.56 1.78 -2.67
C THR A 126 -5.50 0.27 -2.86
N VAL A 127 -5.47 -0.15 -4.12
CA VAL A 127 -5.36 -1.55 -4.50
C VAL A 127 -3.92 -1.86 -4.89
N CYS A 128 -3.35 -2.88 -4.23
CA CYS A 128 -1.99 -3.35 -4.47
C CYS A 128 -2.00 -4.85 -4.80
N PRO A 129 -1.46 -5.28 -5.96
CA PRO A 129 -1.27 -6.70 -6.24
C PRO A 129 -0.36 -7.37 -5.22
N SER A 130 -0.78 -8.52 -4.69
CA SER A 130 -0.04 -9.29 -3.67
C SER A 130 1.38 -9.63 -4.09
N ARG A 131 1.58 -9.93 -5.37
CA ARG A 131 2.90 -10.29 -5.92
C ARG A 131 3.95 -9.21 -5.69
N ILE A 132 3.56 -7.94 -5.78
CA ILE A 132 4.51 -6.82 -5.65
C ILE A 132 4.91 -6.64 -4.20
N ILE A 133 3.95 -6.74 -3.29
CA ILE A 133 4.21 -6.67 -1.84
C ILE A 133 5.16 -7.80 -1.44
N LEU A 134 4.93 -9.03 -1.94
CA LEU A 134 5.74 -10.20 -1.63
C LEU A 134 7.13 -10.14 -2.29
N GLN A 135 7.26 -9.62 -3.51
CA GLN A 135 8.56 -9.48 -4.18
C GLN A 135 9.54 -8.57 -3.43
N GLU A 136 9.07 -7.48 -2.86
CA GLU A 136 9.93 -6.62 -2.04
C GLU A 136 10.40 -7.31 -0.77
N LEU A 137 9.53 -8.10 -0.14
CA LEU A 137 9.87 -8.92 1.03
C LEU A 137 10.89 -10.02 0.67
N ASP A 138 10.70 -10.70 -0.46
CA ASP A 138 11.63 -11.75 -0.93
C ASP A 138 13.02 -11.21 -1.23
N ASN A 139 13.12 -10.07 -1.90
CA ASN A 139 14.41 -9.44 -2.20
C ASN A 139 15.16 -9.01 -0.93
N THR A 140 14.43 -8.49 0.05
CA THR A 140 15.02 -8.09 1.33
C THR A 140 15.44 -9.31 2.14
N SER A 141 14.62 -10.35 2.20
CA SER A 141 14.92 -11.61 2.89
C SER A 141 16.14 -12.31 2.31
N ARG A 142 16.29 -12.35 0.99
CA ARG A 142 17.48 -12.91 0.32
C ARG A 142 18.75 -12.16 0.70
N LYS A 143 18.74 -10.84 0.71
CA LYS A 143 19.89 -10.03 1.13
C LYS A 143 20.29 -10.32 2.58
N ILE A 144 19.33 -10.43 3.49
CA ILE A 144 19.58 -10.77 4.89
C ILE A 144 20.19 -12.16 5.01
N ILE A 145 19.67 -13.17 4.31
CA ILE A 145 20.17 -14.54 4.33
C ILE A 145 21.63 -14.59 3.84
N TYR A 146 21.94 -13.95 2.71
CA TYR A 146 23.32 -13.93 2.19
C TYR A 146 24.29 -13.20 3.13
N THR A 147 23.88 -12.11 3.75
CA THR A 147 24.69 -11.39 4.75
C THR A 147 24.96 -12.27 5.95
N PHE A 148 23.97 -13.00 6.43
CA PHE A 148 24.09 -13.90 7.58
C PHE A 148 25.02 -15.11 7.27
N LEU A 149 24.84 -15.71 6.09
CA LEU A 149 25.70 -16.81 5.62
C LEU A 149 27.17 -16.36 5.49
N GLY A 150 27.38 -15.19 4.91
CA GLY A 150 28.71 -14.58 4.78
C GLY A 150 29.37 -14.34 6.14
N GLY A 151 28.62 -13.82 7.10
CA GLY A 151 29.09 -13.62 8.47
C GLY A 151 29.51 -14.93 9.17
N ILE A 152 28.69 -15.98 9.04
CA ILE A 152 29.01 -17.30 9.60
C ILE A 152 30.28 -17.87 8.94
N LEU A 153 30.41 -17.75 7.62
CA LEU A 153 31.59 -18.24 6.91
C LEU A 153 32.88 -17.56 7.39
N ILE A 154 32.86 -16.24 7.55
CA ILE A 154 33.98 -15.46 8.06
C ILE A 154 34.33 -15.92 9.47
N LEU A 155 33.33 -16.10 10.34
CA LEU A 155 33.55 -16.56 11.71
C LEU A 155 34.20 -17.95 11.77
N LEU A 156 33.74 -18.88 10.92
CA LEU A 156 34.33 -20.21 10.79
C LEU A 156 35.80 -20.16 10.32
N LEU A 157 36.12 -19.28 9.37
CA LEU A 157 37.48 -19.08 8.89
C LEU A 157 38.42 -18.53 9.99
N ILE A 158 37.91 -17.60 10.81
CA ILE A 158 38.64 -17.06 11.96
C ILE A 158 38.91 -18.16 12.97
N VAL A 159 37.87 -18.90 13.37
CA VAL A 159 38.02 -20.03 14.33
C VAL A 159 38.98 -21.08 13.79
N TYR A 160 38.86 -21.47 12.54
CA TYR A 160 39.76 -22.41 11.87
C TYR A 160 41.21 -21.90 11.87
N SER A 161 41.42 -20.62 11.57
CA SER A 161 42.74 -19.99 11.60
C SER A 161 43.37 -20.00 12.99
N ILE A 162 42.56 -19.70 14.03
CA ILE A 162 43.01 -19.74 15.43
C ILE A 162 43.40 -21.16 15.84
N ILE A 163 42.57 -22.16 15.55
CA ILE A 163 42.85 -23.57 15.83
C ILE A 163 44.15 -24.01 15.15
N ARG A 164 44.28 -23.68 13.87
CA ARG A 164 45.50 -24.06 13.11
C ARG A 164 46.78 -23.41 13.63
N ARG A 165 46.66 -22.17 14.13
CA ARG A 165 47.80 -21.40 14.63
C ARG A 165 48.20 -21.72 16.06
N LEU A 166 47.26 -22.05 16.93
CA LEU A 166 47.46 -22.25 18.35
C LEU A 166 47.56 -23.75 18.74
N VAL A 167 46.75 -24.62 18.15
CA VAL A 167 46.64 -26.02 18.57
C VAL A 167 47.71 -26.88 17.92
N ARG A 168 48.01 -26.72 16.64
CA ARG A 168 49.08 -27.52 15.96
C ARG A 168 50.46 -27.42 16.52
N PRO A 169 50.98 -26.24 16.97
CA PRO A 169 52.30 -26.19 17.60
C PRO A 169 52.34 -26.85 18.98
N LEU A 170 51.21 -26.90 19.72
CA LEU A 170 51.17 -27.53 21.05
C LEU A 170 51.25 -29.05 20.99
N GLU A 171 50.74 -29.70 19.96
CA GLU A 171 50.90 -31.14 19.74
C GLU A 171 52.36 -31.52 19.54
N LYS A 172 53.13 -30.73 18.78
CA LYS A 172 54.59 -30.99 18.59
C LYS A 172 55.39 -30.86 19.88
N PHE A 173 55.02 -30.00 20.77
CA PHE A 173 55.71 -29.87 22.08
C PHE A 173 55.36 -31.00 23.07
N SER A 174 54.18 -31.59 22.93
CA SER A 174 53.75 -32.75 23.73
C SER A 174 54.50 -34.04 23.34
N GLU A 175 54.72 -34.22 22.02
CA GLU A 175 55.41 -35.37 21.49
C GLU A 175 56.94 -35.39 21.86
N SER A 176 57.60 -34.23 21.80
CA SER A 176 59.01 -34.10 22.16
C SER A 176 59.27 -34.39 23.65
N ARG A 177 58.30 -34.20 24.53
CA ARG A 177 58.42 -34.46 25.97
C ARG A 177 58.24 -35.94 26.33
N SER A 178 57.62 -36.70 25.47
CA SER A 178 57.45 -38.14 25.69
C SER A 178 58.68 -38.98 25.20
N GLU A 179 59.50 -38.45 24.30
CA GLU A 179 60.73 -39.07 23.84
C GLU A 179 61.91 -38.88 24.83
N GLU A 180 61.92 -37.80 25.61
CA GLU A 180 62.99 -37.51 26.63
C GLU A 180 62.87 -38.35 27.91
N ARG A 181 61.79 -39.16 28.03
CA ARG A 181 61.62 -40.10 29.18
C ARG A 181 61.85 -41.56 28.85
N ARG A 182 62.46 -41.88 27.73
CA ARG A 182 62.93 -43.20 27.38
C ARG A 182 64.46 -43.22 27.31
#